data_cca72892ddd620650a9c32bdef7dc191
#
_entry.id   cca72892ddd620650a9c32bdef7dc191
#
_cell.length_a   1.000
_cell.length_b   1.000
_cell.length_c   1.000
_cell.angle_alpha   90.00
_cell.angle_beta   90.00
_cell.angle_gamma   90.00
#
_symmetry.space_group_name_H-M   'P 1'
#
loop_
_entity.id
_entity.type
_entity.pdbx_description
1 polymer ?
#
loop_
_entity_poly.entity_id
_entity_poly.type
_entity_poly.pdbx_seq_one_letter_code
_entity_poly.pdbx_strand_id
1 'polypeptide(L)'
;MFIVVDDFVIFYRSKTVAWIERQLQININKISEWTLKNGFTVSHNKTVGIHFFKDDGQFHKVPELKLGNNIIRFVAEHKFLGLIWDSQLTFHSHIKNLLTRCRKDLNIIKVLSYSNWGSDTKTLLKVFRALIRSKLDYGCMVYMNAKFKKDLEDLNVLHRQAIRLCLGAFKSSPIESLYVEANEPPLELRRKELAMRYGLKIKSNPNNPTHDSLFKLTSIESYKYDRYPPLAQSLNKLFEEANIPIENIAIKKIPDVPIWEQEPNSVCFSLASYDKSTTLPSFFKAKFNSDILPYYIDYTHCYTDGSKHNEIAAYGIYSSLGTVSKRISNDSSIFTAEMEAIKKILINIKSSARNKSKFVVFCDSKSVLESIGNQESKNPIMINILDILQDLKHKKIIVEFCWVPSHVGITGNERADSQAKAGLNTTIEPKNYRLPFSDYKPKVNEYIKGLWQQRWDHKHNRERVIKLHYLNPSIKPYHIYNLSRKDEVIIHRLRIGHTRLTHRYLMEDPFKQQPYCEYCDSDLISVKHILIDCLYFRRIRSRYYSAQSLKDLFDRYPPKYIIEFIKQAGLYNLI
;
A
#
# COMPACT_ATOMS: atom_id res chain seq x y z
N MET A 1 -0.20 9.37 -28.62
CA MET A 1 -1.51 9.93 -28.27
C MET A 1 -2.09 9.13 -27.12
N PHE A 2 -2.67 9.79 -26.13
CA PHE A 2 -3.40 9.15 -25.06
C PHE A 2 -4.80 9.76 -24.99
N ILE A 3 -5.78 8.93 -24.68
CA ILE A 3 -7.17 9.32 -24.44
C ILE A 3 -7.49 8.95 -23.00
N VAL A 4 -7.99 9.91 -22.25
CA VAL A 4 -8.42 9.71 -20.86
C VAL A 4 -9.83 10.26 -20.74
N VAL A 5 -10.81 9.37 -20.81
CA VAL A 5 -12.24 9.69 -20.88
C VAL A 5 -12.53 10.55 -22.11
N ASP A 6 -12.66 11.87 -21.96
CA ASP A 6 -12.91 12.88 -22.99
C ASP A 6 -11.70 13.78 -23.31
N ASP A 7 -10.59 13.61 -22.57
CA ASP A 7 -9.36 14.39 -22.77
C ASP A 7 -8.40 13.69 -23.75
N PHE A 8 -7.92 14.41 -24.77
CA PHE A 8 -6.87 13.96 -25.69
C PHE A 8 -5.53 14.60 -25.33
N VAL A 9 -4.47 13.81 -25.27
CA VAL A 9 -3.10 14.29 -25.12
C VAL A 9 -2.24 13.79 -26.25
N ILE A 10 -1.58 14.73 -26.94
CA ILE A 10 -0.56 14.44 -27.94
C ILE A 10 0.74 15.01 -27.43
N PHE A 11 1.80 14.25 -27.47
CA PHE A 11 3.14 14.77 -27.20
C PHE A 11 4.13 14.31 -28.28
N TYR A 12 5.11 15.15 -28.53
CA TYR A 12 6.18 14.85 -29.43
C TYR A 12 7.52 15.36 -28.87
N ARG A 13 8.62 14.64 -29.18
CA ARG A 13 9.97 14.98 -28.73
C ARG A 13 10.90 15.01 -29.94
N SER A 14 11.61 16.10 -30.14
CA SER A 14 12.65 16.22 -31.16
C SER A 14 13.69 17.28 -30.76
N LYS A 15 14.80 17.29 -31.47
CA LYS A 15 15.84 18.33 -31.34
C LYS A 15 15.44 19.64 -32.05
N THR A 16 14.49 19.61 -32.99
CA THR A 16 14.07 20.77 -33.79
C THR A 16 12.60 21.08 -33.59
N VAL A 17 12.29 22.34 -33.26
CA VAL A 17 10.92 22.81 -33.04
C VAL A 17 10.07 22.69 -34.30
N ALA A 18 10.59 23.00 -35.46
CA ALA A 18 9.86 22.88 -36.74
C ALA A 18 9.38 21.45 -37.04
N TRP A 19 10.17 20.42 -36.63
CA TRP A 19 9.75 19.03 -36.75
C TRP A 19 8.62 18.69 -35.79
N ILE A 20 8.71 19.18 -34.54
CA ILE A 20 7.65 19.00 -33.50
C ILE A 20 6.34 19.62 -34.02
N GLU A 21 6.40 20.87 -34.50
CA GLU A 21 5.28 21.61 -35.05
C GLU A 21 4.58 20.84 -36.17
N ARG A 22 5.35 20.40 -37.19
CA ARG A 22 4.81 19.60 -38.29
C ARG A 22 4.12 18.32 -37.82
N GLN A 23 4.76 17.55 -36.95
CA GLN A 23 4.22 16.27 -36.48
C GLN A 23 2.97 16.45 -35.59
N LEU A 24 2.98 17.44 -34.71
CA LEU A 24 1.81 17.77 -33.91
C LEU A 24 0.65 18.24 -34.76
N GLN A 25 0.89 19.11 -35.75
CA GLN A 25 -0.15 19.61 -36.66
C GLN A 25 -0.81 18.48 -37.46
N ILE A 26 -0.02 17.54 -37.99
CA ILE A 26 -0.56 16.36 -38.69
C ILE A 26 -1.49 15.55 -37.77
N ASN A 27 -1.09 15.32 -36.52
CA ASN A 27 -1.88 14.54 -35.61
C ASN A 27 -3.13 15.31 -35.12
N ILE A 28 -3.05 16.61 -34.90
CA ILE A 28 -4.20 17.47 -34.59
C ILE A 28 -5.24 17.39 -35.71
N ASN A 29 -4.82 17.48 -36.96
CA ASN A 29 -5.72 17.39 -38.13
C ASN A 29 -6.43 16.03 -38.18
N LYS A 30 -5.68 14.92 -37.98
CA LYS A 30 -6.25 13.57 -37.95
C LYS A 30 -7.28 13.39 -36.81
N ILE A 31 -7.01 13.95 -35.64
CA ILE A 31 -7.95 13.89 -34.52
C ILE A 31 -9.19 14.72 -34.82
N SER A 32 -9.03 15.92 -35.38
CA SER A 32 -10.16 16.76 -35.77
C SER A 32 -11.07 16.07 -36.79
N GLU A 33 -10.50 15.41 -37.79
CA GLU A 33 -11.26 14.62 -38.77
C GLU A 33 -11.99 13.44 -38.08
N TRP A 34 -11.28 12.72 -37.21
CA TRP A 34 -11.86 11.58 -36.50
C TRP A 34 -13.01 12.02 -35.57
N THR A 35 -12.84 13.12 -34.82
CA THR A 35 -13.88 13.63 -33.93
C THR A 35 -15.12 14.07 -34.71
N LEU A 36 -14.94 14.77 -35.83
CA LEU A 36 -16.05 15.17 -36.70
C LEU A 36 -16.81 13.95 -37.26
N LYS A 37 -16.09 12.92 -37.76
CA LYS A 37 -16.70 11.68 -38.26
C LYS A 37 -17.50 10.92 -37.20
N ASN A 38 -17.13 11.04 -35.93
CA ASN A 38 -17.78 10.34 -34.82
C ASN A 38 -18.72 11.25 -34.00
N GLY A 39 -19.07 12.45 -34.48
CA GLY A 39 -20.03 13.33 -33.83
C GLY A 39 -19.51 14.07 -32.59
N PHE A 40 -18.19 14.14 -32.41
CA PHE A 40 -17.57 14.88 -31.32
C PHE A 40 -17.09 16.26 -31.77
N THR A 41 -17.08 17.22 -30.84
CA THR A 41 -16.52 18.56 -31.07
C THR A 41 -15.39 18.83 -30.08
N VAL A 42 -14.19 19.13 -30.59
CA VAL A 42 -13.05 19.53 -29.76
C VAL A 42 -13.22 20.96 -29.28
N SER A 43 -13.16 21.18 -27.95
CA SER A 43 -13.26 22.52 -27.38
C SER A 43 -11.98 23.31 -27.61
N HIS A 44 -12.03 24.31 -28.49
CA HIS A 44 -10.93 25.21 -28.77
C HIS A 44 -10.46 25.96 -27.52
N ASN A 45 -11.39 26.49 -26.71
CA ASN A 45 -11.07 27.28 -25.51
C ASN A 45 -10.35 26.48 -24.42
N LYS A 46 -10.55 25.15 -24.38
CA LYS A 46 -9.90 24.25 -23.41
C LYS A 46 -8.62 23.63 -23.97
N THR A 47 -8.38 23.69 -25.29
CA THR A 47 -7.19 23.15 -25.93
C THR A 47 -6.03 24.09 -25.75
N VAL A 48 -4.95 23.61 -25.13
CA VAL A 48 -3.71 24.37 -24.90
C VAL A 48 -2.48 23.55 -25.24
N GLY A 49 -1.39 24.22 -25.60
CA GLY A 49 -0.08 23.62 -25.74
C GLY A 49 0.83 23.97 -24.58
N ILE A 50 1.71 23.04 -24.19
CA ILE A 50 2.85 23.31 -23.31
C ILE A 50 4.11 22.92 -24.04
N HIS A 51 5.05 23.84 -24.14
CA HIS A 51 6.39 23.56 -24.65
C HIS A 51 7.31 23.25 -23.47
N PHE A 52 7.79 22.00 -23.40
CA PHE A 52 8.74 21.58 -22.37
C PHE A 52 10.16 21.78 -22.88
N PHE A 53 10.98 22.50 -22.13
CA PHE A 53 12.37 22.77 -22.47
C PHE A 53 13.25 22.76 -21.23
N LYS A 54 14.56 22.54 -21.42
CA LYS A 54 15.54 22.69 -20.34
C LYS A 54 15.88 24.18 -20.19
N ASP A 55 15.89 24.64 -18.95
CA ASP A 55 16.31 25.99 -18.63
C ASP A 55 17.84 26.10 -18.81
N ASP A 56 18.26 26.58 -20.00
CA ASP A 56 19.64 26.78 -20.41
C ASP A 56 19.96 28.26 -20.66
N GLY A 57 19.02 29.15 -20.28
CA GLY A 57 19.13 30.59 -20.50
C GLY A 57 18.95 31.05 -21.96
N GLN A 58 18.56 30.14 -22.86
CA GLN A 58 18.34 30.43 -24.27
C GLN A 58 16.86 30.70 -24.57
N PHE A 59 16.60 31.50 -25.59
CA PHE A 59 15.25 31.70 -26.11
C PHE A 59 14.79 30.48 -26.88
N HIS A 60 13.72 29.86 -26.45
CA HIS A 60 13.12 28.73 -27.13
C HIS A 60 11.88 29.18 -27.92
N LYS A 61 11.97 29.07 -29.27
CA LYS A 61 10.83 29.34 -30.15
C LYS A 61 9.65 28.43 -29.79
N VAL A 62 8.48 29.01 -29.60
CA VAL A 62 7.24 28.26 -29.33
C VAL A 62 6.66 27.78 -30.66
N PRO A 63 6.18 26.51 -30.78
CA PRO A 63 5.49 26.02 -31.95
C PRO A 63 4.21 26.78 -32.24
N GLU A 64 3.89 26.99 -33.55
CA GLU A 64 2.60 27.52 -33.96
C GLU A 64 1.69 26.36 -34.43
N LEU A 65 0.63 26.10 -33.68
CA LEU A 65 -0.32 25.02 -33.98
C LEU A 65 -1.74 25.57 -34.13
N LYS A 66 -2.53 24.94 -35.03
CA LYS A 66 -3.90 25.32 -35.31
C LYS A 66 -4.86 24.16 -35.11
N LEU A 67 -6.02 24.45 -34.53
CA LEU A 67 -7.17 23.58 -34.49
C LEU A 67 -8.28 24.20 -35.40
N GLY A 68 -8.46 23.65 -36.59
CA GLY A 68 -9.21 24.33 -37.65
C GLY A 68 -8.56 25.68 -38.00
N ASN A 69 -9.35 26.76 -37.95
CA ASN A 69 -8.86 28.11 -38.21
C ASN A 69 -8.29 28.83 -36.98
N ASN A 70 -8.36 28.23 -35.80
CA ASN A 70 -7.97 28.88 -34.58
C ASN A 70 -6.56 28.45 -34.14
N ILE A 71 -5.75 29.42 -33.68
CA ILE A 71 -4.40 29.18 -33.15
C ILE A 71 -4.53 28.59 -31.75
N ILE A 72 -3.79 27.51 -31.48
CA ILE A 72 -3.71 26.90 -30.14
C ILE A 72 -2.81 27.75 -29.25
N ARG A 73 -3.34 28.18 -28.11
CA ARG A 73 -2.59 28.98 -27.15
C ARG A 73 -1.58 28.12 -26.40
N PHE A 74 -0.31 28.54 -26.38
CA PHE A 74 0.71 27.96 -25.53
C PHE A 74 0.73 28.65 -24.16
N VAL A 75 0.84 27.84 -23.11
CA VAL A 75 0.85 28.30 -21.72
C VAL A 75 2.09 27.77 -20.99
N ALA A 76 2.57 28.52 -20.00
CA ALA A 76 3.72 28.12 -19.18
C ALA A 76 3.38 26.97 -18.22
N GLU A 77 2.11 26.89 -17.80
CA GLU A 77 1.62 25.81 -16.96
C GLU A 77 0.16 25.47 -17.25
N HIS A 78 -0.20 24.21 -17.05
CA HIS A 78 -1.59 23.74 -17.20
C HIS A 78 -1.88 22.58 -16.27
N LYS A 79 -3.13 22.52 -15.78
CA LYS A 79 -3.60 21.43 -14.94
C LYS A 79 -4.15 20.30 -15.81
N PHE A 80 -3.50 19.16 -15.80
CA PHE A 80 -3.93 17.94 -16.49
C PHE A 80 -3.96 16.75 -15.54
N LEU A 81 -5.06 15.99 -15.52
CA LEU A 81 -5.28 14.84 -14.63
C LEU A 81 -4.93 15.13 -13.15
N GLY A 82 -5.33 16.31 -12.68
CA GLY A 82 -5.12 16.68 -11.28
C GLY A 82 -3.73 17.21 -10.92
N LEU A 83 -2.74 17.10 -11.82
CA LEU A 83 -1.40 17.65 -11.67
C LEU A 83 -1.25 18.95 -12.47
N ILE A 84 -0.52 19.92 -11.93
CA ILE A 84 -0.12 21.12 -12.67
C ILE A 84 1.26 20.86 -13.25
N TRP A 85 1.32 20.88 -14.58
CA TRP A 85 2.54 20.71 -15.36
C TRP A 85 3.06 22.07 -15.75
N ASP A 86 4.30 22.37 -15.43
CA ASP A 86 5.00 23.58 -15.85
C ASP A 86 6.02 23.25 -16.95
N SER A 87 6.37 24.23 -17.77
CA SER A 87 7.26 24.09 -18.94
C SER A 87 8.66 23.55 -18.60
N GLN A 88 9.11 23.68 -17.37
CA GLN A 88 10.42 23.19 -16.91
C GLN A 88 10.31 21.90 -16.08
N LEU A 89 9.09 21.34 -15.89
CA LEU A 89 8.82 20.16 -15.08
C LEU A 89 9.34 20.26 -13.63
N THR A 90 9.27 21.47 -13.06
CA THR A 90 9.69 21.71 -11.68
C THR A 90 8.68 21.28 -10.66
N PHE A 91 7.40 21.22 -11.03
CA PHE A 91 6.24 20.95 -10.17
C PHE A 91 6.06 21.92 -9.00
N HIS A 92 6.72 23.07 -9.03
CA HIS A 92 6.62 24.07 -7.97
C HIS A 92 5.17 24.59 -7.77
N SER A 93 4.53 25.00 -8.87
CA SER A 93 3.13 25.44 -8.86
C SER A 93 2.18 24.34 -8.40
N HIS A 94 2.45 23.09 -8.79
CA HIS A 94 1.67 21.94 -8.32
C HIS A 94 1.76 21.78 -6.81
N ILE A 95 2.98 21.76 -6.26
CA ILE A 95 3.21 21.57 -4.82
C ILE A 95 2.61 22.73 -4.01
N LYS A 96 2.74 23.98 -4.46
CA LYS A 96 2.07 25.13 -3.83
C LYS A 96 0.55 25.00 -3.80
N ASN A 97 -0.05 24.60 -4.91
CA ASN A 97 -1.50 24.34 -4.97
C ASN A 97 -1.92 23.20 -4.04
N LEU A 98 -1.13 22.11 -4.02
CA LEU A 98 -1.36 20.97 -3.13
C LEU A 98 -1.30 21.39 -1.65
N LEU A 99 -0.28 22.17 -1.26
CA LEU A 99 -0.16 22.73 0.10
C LEU A 99 -1.37 23.57 0.48
N THR A 100 -1.83 24.44 -0.41
CA THR A 100 -3.00 25.30 -0.16
C THR A 100 -4.25 24.47 0.08
N ARG A 101 -4.48 23.44 -0.73
CA ARG A 101 -5.62 22.52 -0.58
C ARG A 101 -5.53 21.72 0.71
N CYS A 102 -4.38 21.16 1.03
CA CYS A 102 -4.17 20.38 2.24
C CYS A 102 -4.24 21.23 3.52
N ARG A 103 -3.85 22.52 3.48
CA ARG A 103 -4.02 23.46 4.60
C ARG A 103 -5.49 23.74 4.91
N LYS A 104 -6.37 23.78 3.89
CA LYS A 104 -7.82 23.87 4.10
C LYS A 104 -8.35 22.65 4.84
N ASP A 105 -7.92 21.43 4.42
CA ASP A 105 -8.32 20.19 5.09
C ASP A 105 -7.74 20.09 6.51
N LEU A 106 -6.55 20.62 6.74
CA LEU A 106 -5.93 20.67 8.06
C LEU A 106 -6.80 21.44 9.07
N ASN A 107 -7.56 22.44 8.63
CA ASN A 107 -8.47 23.18 9.51
C ASN A 107 -9.63 22.29 10.00
N ILE A 108 -10.08 21.33 9.19
CA ILE A 108 -11.07 20.33 9.62
C ILE A 108 -10.48 19.49 10.77
N ILE A 109 -9.24 19.00 10.57
CA ILE A 109 -8.56 18.22 11.62
C ILE A 109 -8.36 19.06 12.88
N LYS A 110 -8.01 20.35 12.78
CA LYS A 110 -7.86 21.24 13.94
C LYS A 110 -9.14 21.30 14.78
N VAL A 111 -10.30 21.44 14.13
CA VAL A 111 -11.60 21.46 14.83
C VAL A 111 -11.88 20.13 15.50
N LEU A 112 -11.73 19.02 14.77
CA LEU A 112 -12.03 17.68 15.28
C LEU A 112 -11.03 17.17 16.33
N SER A 113 -9.82 17.73 16.41
CA SER A 113 -8.73 17.27 17.28
C SER A 113 -8.66 17.96 18.64
N TYR A 114 -9.69 18.73 19.01
CA TYR A 114 -9.68 19.42 20.31
C TYR A 114 -9.48 18.42 21.46
N SER A 115 -8.57 18.75 22.38
CA SER A 115 -8.07 17.79 23.38
C SER A 115 -9.11 17.34 24.39
N ASN A 116 -10.14 18.16 24.67
CA ASN A 116 -11.14 17.84 25.71
C ASN A 116 -12.38 17.13 25.17
N TRP A 117 -12.82 17.43 23.94
CA TRP A 117 -14.07 16.94 23.35
C TRP A 117 -13.94 16.40 21.93
N GLY A 118 -12.74 16.44 21.37
CA GLY A 118 -12.51 16.00 19.98
C GLY A 118 -12.65 14.48 19.79
N SER A 119 -12.54 14.07 18.54
CA SER A 119 -12.57 12.67 18.15
C SER A 119 -11.35 11.90 18.67
N ASP A 120 -11.49 10.59 18.86
CA ASP A 120 -10.39 9.69 19.20
C ASP A 120 -9.28 9.70 18.12
N THR A 121 -8.08 9.34 18.52
CA THR A 121 -6.89 9.37 17.65
C THR A 121 -7.03 8.47 16.44
N LYS A 122 -7.65 7.29 16.56
CA LYS A 122 -7.88 6.36 15.44
C LYS A 122 -8.76 6.99 14.37
N THR A 123 -9.84 7.66 14.77
CA THR A 123 -10.75 8.39 13.86
C THR A 123 -10.03 9.56 13.22
N LEU A 124 -9.28 10.36 13.98
CA LEU A 124 -8.50 11.47 13.44
C LEU A 124 -7.45 11.02 12.41
N LEU A 125 -6.76 9.91 12.67
CA LEU A 125 -5.82 9.32 11.70
C LEU A 125 -6.53 8.80 10.45
N LYS A 126 -7.76 8.27 10.54
CA LYS A 126 -8.56 7.91 9.37
C LYS A 126 -8.93 9.15 8.55
N VAL A 127 -9.41 10.21 9.19
CA VAL A 127 -9.73 11.50 8.54
C VAL A 127 -8.49 12.09 7.87
N PHE A 128 -7.34 12.10 8.55
CA PHE A 128 -6.07 12.52 7.99
C PHE A 128 -5.70 11.73 6.73
N ARG A 129 -5.80 10.40 6.78
CA ARG A 129 -5.49 9.53 5.63
C ARG A 129 -6.42 9.78 4.46
N ALA A 130 -7.71 10.00 4.72
CA ALA A 130 -8.71 10.25 3.70
C ALA A 130 -8.57 11.63 3.05
N LEU A 131 -8.38 12.69 3.81
CA LEU A 131 -8.44 14.07 3.32
C LEU A 131 -7.07 14.61 2.89
N ILE A 132 -6.02 14.34 3.64
CA ILE A 132 -4.69 14.94 3.42
C ILE A 132 -3.75 13.94 2.77
N ARG A 133 -3.52 12.75 3.37
CA ARG A 133 -2.56 11.79 2.85
C ARG A 133 -2.91 11.28 1.46
N SER A 134 -4.19 11.07 1.17
CA SER A 134 -4.65 10.69 -0.17
C SER A 134 -4.25 11.70 -1.25
N LYS A 135 -4.31 13.00 -0.95
CA LYS A 135 -3.85 14.07 -1.85
C LYS A 135 -2.34 14.11 -1.99
N LEU A 136 -1.60 13.87 -0.90
CA LEU A 136 -0.13 13.81 -0.90
C LEU A 136 0.39 12.57 -1.64
N ASP A 137 -0.35 11.46 -1.63
CA ASP A 137 -0.03 10.21 -2.30
C ASP A 137 -0.33 10.28 -3.82
N TYR A 138 -1.34 11.07 -4.23
CA TYR A 138 -1.75 11.14 -5.63
C TYR A 138 -0.66 11.73 -6.53
N GLY A 139 -0.22 10.95 -7.51
CA GLY A 139 0.80 11.36 -8.47
C GLY A 139 2.18 11.67 -7.88
N CYS A 140 2.43 11.34 -6.61
CA CYS A 140 3.66 11.73 -5.91
C CYS A 140 4.94 11.20 -6.57
N MET A 141 4.88 10.12 -7.35
CA MET A 141 6.02 9.61 -8.10
C MET A 141 6.50 10.57 -9.18
N VAL A 142 5.62 11.46 -9.69
CA VAL A 142 5.97 12.41 -10.74
C VAL A 142 6.87 13.53 -10.18
N TYR A 143 6.63 13.96 -8.93
CA TYR A 143 7.37 15.06 -8.29
C TYR A 143 8.26 14.61 -7.12
N MET A 144 8.46 13.29 -6.91
CA MET A 144 9.28 12.80 -5.78
C MET A 144 10.74 13.28 -5.83
N ASN A 145 11.24 13.57 -7.03
CA ASN A 145 12.58 14.11 -7.29
C ASN A 145 12.50 15.60 -7.72
N ALA A 146 11.49 16.35 -7.23
CA ALA A 146 11.33 17.76 -7.60
C ALA A 146 12.61 18.58 -7.38
N LYS A 147 12.88 19.51 -8.31
CA LYS A 147 14.09 20.36 -8.33
C LYS A 147 14.25 21.14 -7.03
N PHE A 148 13.16 21.60 -6.44
CA PHE A 148 13.19 22.41 -5.22
C PHE A 148 12.95 21.57 -3.96
N LYS A 149 14.02 21.22 -3.24
CA LYS A 149 13.95 20.46 -1.98
C LYS A 149 13.05 21.13 -0.93
N LYS A 150 12.98 22.48 -0.93
CA LYS A 150 12.13 23.25 -0.03
C LYS A 150 10.65 22.90 -0.19
N ASP A 151 10.18 22.72 -1.44
CA ASP A 151 8.79 22.38 -1.71
C ASP A 151 8.40 21.03 -1.09
N LEU A 152 9.31 20.03 -1.19
CA LEU A 152 9.09 18.72 -0.56
C LEU A 152 9.14 18.81 0.98
N GLU A 153 9.98 19.69 1.53
CA GLU A 153 10.03 19.91 2.98
C GLU A 153 8.78 20.62 3.49
N ASP A 154 8.21 21.54 2.75
CA ASP A 154 6.94 22.17 3.10
C ASP A 154 5.79 21.15 3.19
N LEU A 155 5.77 20.13 2.30
CA LEU A 155 4.85 18.99 2.41
C LEU A 155 5.11 18.15 3.67
N ASN A 156 6.39 17.92 4.02
CA ASN A 156 6.76 17.20 5.23
C ASN A 156 6.32 17.96 6.50
N VAL A 157 6.47 19.29 6.50
CA VAL A 157 6.00 20.16 7.61
C VAL A 157 4.50 20.03 7.81
N LEU A 158 3.71 20.11 6.71
CA LEU A 158 2.25 19.95 6.78
C LEU A 158 1.85 18.56 7.28
N HIS A 159 2.51 17.52 6.81
CA HIS A 159 2.30 16.14 7.25
C HIS A 159 2.53 16.00 8.76
N ARG A 160 3.65 16.51 9.27
CA ARG A 160 3.98 16.52 10.71
C ARG A 160 2.96 17.30 11.53
N GLN A 161 2.47 18.43 11.01
CA GLN A 161 1.42 19.22 11.67
C GLN A 161 0.13 18.42 11.82
N ALA A 162 -0.29 17.71 10.76
CA ALA A 162 -1.49 16.88 10.80
C ALA A 162 -1.37 15.73 11.82
N ILE A 163 -0.26 15.00 11.80
CA ILE A 163 0.00 13.92 12.76
C ILE A 163 0.02 14.46 14.20
N ARG A 164 0.67 15.60 14.43
CA ARG A 164 0.74 16.25 15.74
C ARG A 164 -0.65 16.58 16.29
N LEU A 165 -1.54 17.08 15.45
CA LEU A 165 -2.93 17.35 15.82
C LEU A 165 -3.68 16.04 16.17
N CYS A 166 -3.50 14.99 15.36
CA CYS A 166 -4.13 13.69 15.63
C CYS A 166 -3.71 13.12 16.99
N LEU A 167 -2.43 13.22 17.35
CA LEU A 167 -1.89 12.73 18.63
C LEU A 167 -2.10 13.70 19.80
N GLY A 168 -2.48 14.95 19.55
CA GLY A 168 -2.51 16.02 20.57
C GLY A 168 -1.12 16.37 21.13
N ALA A 169 -0.06 16.10 20.37
CA ALA A 169 1.32 16.33 20.77
C ALA A 169 1.74 17.81 20.64
N PHE A 170 2.75 18.24 21.41
CA PHE A 170 3.26 19.62 21.40
C PHE A 170 4.18 19.89 20.20
N LYS A 171 4.37 21.18 19.87
CA LYS A 171 5.29 21.61 18.80
C LYS A 171 6.74 21.16 19.05
N SER A 172 7.16 21.10 20.30
CA SER A 172 8.49 20.68 20.75
C SER A 172 8.69 19.16 20.74
N SER A 173 7.65 18.34 20.49
CA SER A 173 7.75 16.88 20.45
C SER A 173 8.69 16.43 19.32
N PRO A 174 9.58 15.42 19.57
CA PRO A 174 10.49 14.90 18.56
C PRO A 174 9.74 14.36 17.34
N ILE A 175 10.19 14.75 16.15
CA ILE A 175 9.51 14.43 14.88
C ILE A 175 9.40 12.92 14.67
N GLU A 176 10.48 12.17 14.89
CA GLU A 176 10.50 10.73 14.69
C GLU A 176 9.53 10.02 15.65
N SER A 177 9.38 10.53 16.89
CA SER A 177 8.39 10.01 17.83
C SER A 177 6.96 10.18 17.33
N LEU A 178 6.65 11.29 16.63
CA LEU A 178 5.32 11.50 16.05
C LEU A 178 5.00 10.43 15.00
N TYR A 179 5.95 10.14 14.12
CA TYR A 179 5.77 9.12 13.08
C TYR A 179 5.55 7.73 13.67
N VAL A 180 6.39 7.35 14.65
CA VAL A 180 6.32 6.02 15.27
C VAL A 180 5.06 5.88 16.13
N GLU A 181 4.71 6.87 16.94
CA GLU A 181 3.51 6.82 17.79
C GLU A 181 2.21 6.79 16.97
N ALA A 182 2.16 7.51 15.83
CA ALA A 182 1.01 7.46 14.92
C ALA A 182 1.02 6.26 13.97
N ASN A 183 2.12 5.51 13.89
CA ASN A 183 2.38 4.52 12.85
C ASN A 183 2.13 5.08 11.43
N GLU A 184 2.65 6.27 11.19
CA GLU A 184 2.61 6.96 9.89
C GLU A 184 4.04 7.22 9.40
N PRO A 185 4.49 6.60 8.30
CA PRO A 185 5.86 6.74 7.84
C PRO A 185 6.14 8.17 7.36
N PRO A 186 7.40 8.63 7.42
CA PRO A 186 7.83 9.85 6.77
C PRO A 186 7.43 9.87 5.28
N LEU A 187 7.00 11.02 4.75
CA LEU A 187 6.54 11.11 3.36
C LEU A 187 7.59 10.70 2.32
N GLU A 188 8.87 10.86 2.63
CA GLU A 188 9.95 10.37 1.76
C GLU A 188 9.86 8.86 1.56
N LEU A 189 9.71 8.09 2.64
CA LEU A 189 9.58 6.63 2.59
C LEU A 189 8.25 6.23 1.93
N ARG A 190 7.19 6.98 2.20
CA ARG A 190 5.88 6.76 1.56
C ARG A 190 5.94 6.97 0.05
N ARG A 191 6.62 8.01 -0.42
CA ARG A 191 6.83 8.24 -1.87
C ARG A 191 7.63 7.12 -2.52
N LYS A 192 8.70 6.62 -1.86
CA LYS A 192 9.47 5.46 -2.33
C LYS A 192 8.59 4.21 -2.45
N GLU A 193 7.79 3.92 -1.43
CA GLU A 193 6.83 2.80 -1.45
C GLU A 193 5.87 2.87 -2.65
N LEU A 194 5.24 4.02 -2.85
CA LEU A 194 4.29 4.22 -3.94
C LEU A 194 4.96 4.14 -5.32
N ALA A 195 6.17 4.68 -5.46
CA ALA A 195 6.95 4.60 -6.68
C ALA A 195 7.33 3.14 -7.00
N MET A 196 7.78 2.36 -6.02
CA MET A 196 8.08 0.93 -6.22
C MET A 196 6.82 0.15 -6.63
N ARG A 197 5.70 0.34 -5.94
CA ARG A 197 4.43 -0.31 -6.32
C ARG A 197 3.96 0.08 -7.73
N TYR A 198 4.16 1.33 -8.13
CA TYR A 198 3.91 1.79 -9.48
C TYR A 198 4.84 1.09 -10.49
N GLY A 199 6.15 1.05 -10.22
CA GLY A 199 7.14 0.37 -11.05
C GLY A 199 6.81 -1.11 -11.27
N LEU A 200 6.46 -1.86 -10.22
CA LEU A 200 6.02 -3.25 -10.32
C LEU A 200 4.80 -3.41 -11.26
N LYS A 201 3.82 -2.52 -11.14
CA LYS A 201 2.63 -2.52 -12.01
C LYS A 201 2.99 -2.21 -13.46
N ILE A 202 3.89 -1.27 -13.72
CA ILE A 202 4.33 -0.94 -15.08
C ILE A 202 5.17 -2.08 -15.67
N LYS A 203 6.07 -2.71 -14.89
CA LYS A 203 6.86 -3.86 -15.35
C LYS A 203 5.97 -5.02 -15.80
N SER A 204 4.84 -5.23 -15.14
CA SER A 204 3.86 -6.26 -15.53
C SER A 204 3.07 -5.91 -16.81
N ASN A 205 3.16 -4.70 -17.33
CA ASN A 205 2.41 -4.25 -18.50
C ASN A 205 3.31 -3.63 -19.58
N PRO A 206 3.96 -4.43 -20.42
CA PRO A 206 4.86 -3.94 -21.49
C PRO A 206 4.20 -3.02 -22.50
N ASN A 207 2.88 -3.12 -22.67
CA ASN A 207 2.11 -2.25 -23.56
C ASN A 207 1.87 -0.85 -23.00
N ASN A 208 2.24 -0.61 -21.73
CA ASN A 208 2.16 0.72 -21.15
C ASN A 208 3.27 1.59 -21.72
N PRO A 209 2.97 2.77 -22.27
CA PRO A 209 3.97 3.66 -22.88
C PRO A 209 5.14 4.04 -21.95
N THR A 210 4.92 4.02 -20.63
CA THR A 210 5.95 4.33 -19.63
C THR A 210 6.93 3.16 -19.43
N HIS A 211 6.56 1.93 -19.84
CA HIS A 211 7.35 0.72 -19.60
C HIS A 211 8.78 0.87 -20.12
N ASP A 212 8.92 1.21 -21.39
CA ASP A 212 10.23 1.32 -22.04
C ASP A 212 11.08 2.45 -21.45
N SER A 213 10.43 3.55 -21.07
CA SER A 213 11.10 4.67 -20.40
C SER A 213 11.63 4.33 -19.01
N LEU A 214 11.04 3.35 -18.32
CA LEU A 214 11.48 2.93 -16.99
C LEU A 214 12.48 1.77 -17.04
N PHE A 215 12.38 0.85 -17.99
CA PHE A 215 13.09 -0.44 -17.94
C PHE A 215 14.00 -0.73 -19.15
N LYS A 216 13.93 0.04 -20.25
CA LYS A 216 14.77 -0.14 -21.44
C LYS A 216 15.83 0.97 -21.63
N LEU A 217 16.10 1.79 -20.63
CA LEU A 217 17.10 2.85 -20.74
C LEU A 217 18.51 2.27 -20.92
N THR A 218 19.01 2.32 -22.15
CA THR A 218 20.34 1.85 -22.55
C THR A 218 21.48 2.76 -22.11
N SER A 219 21.22 3.94 -21.52
CA SER A 219 22.24 4.91 -21.13
C SER A 219 22.01 5.49 -19.72
N ILE A 220 21.98 4.61 -18.72
CA ILE A 220 21.97 5.05 -17.31
C ILE A 220 23.25 5.84 -16.97
N GLU A 221 24.34 5.63 -17.71
CA GLU A 221 25.63 6.30 -17.50
C GLU A 221 25.60 7.81 -17.66
N SER A 222 24.80 8.35 -18.59
CA SER A 222 24.67 9.80 -18.79
C SER A 222 24.04 10.56 -17.61
N TYR A 223 23.36 9.85 -16.70
CA TYR A 223 22.68 10.43 -15.53
C TYR A 223 23.41 10.19 -14.21
N LYS A 224 24.57 9.54 -14.20
CA LYS A 224 25.33 9.22 -12.96
C LYS A 224 25.67 10.46 -12.11
N TYR A 225 25.77 11.60 -12.75
CA TYR A 225 26.13 12.88 -12.10
C TYR A 225 24.95 13.83 -11.96
N ASP A 226 23.72 13.42 -12.33
CA ASP A 226 22.57 14.30 -12.20
C ASP A 226 22.13 14.40 -10.74
N ARG A 227 22.04 15.63 -10.24
CA ARG A 227 21.62 15.95 -8.86
C ARG A 227 20.18 15.48 -8.58
N TYR A 228 19.39 15.31 -9.64
CA TYR A 228 17.99 14.89 -9.62
C TYR A 228 17.82 13.68 -10.56
N PRO A 229 18.10 12.47 -10.07
CA PRO A 229 18.07 11.29 -10.93
C PRO A 229 16.66 11.05 -11.48
N PRO A 230 16.54 10.60 -12.73
CA PRO A 230 15.26 10.19 -13.31
C PRO A 230 14.57 9.12 -12.46
N LEU A 231 13.25 9.07 -12.51
CA LEU A 231 12.45 8.05 -11.80
C LEU A 231 12.95 6.62 -12.07
N ALA A 232 13.31 6.33 -13.33
CA ALA A 232 13.84 5.03 -13.74
C ALA A 232 15.08 4.60 -12.93
N GLN A 233 16.07 5.51 -12.81
CA GLN A 233 17.29 5.23 -12.05
C GLN A 233 16.99 5.04 -10.56
N SER A 234 16.14 5.89 -10.00
CA SER A 234 15.71 5.77 -8.59
C SER A 234 15.00 4.44 -8.33
N LEU A 235 14.12 4.01 -9.24
CA LEU A 235 13.38 2.76 -9.11
C LEU A 235 14.27 1.53 -9.23
N ASN A 236 15.18 1.47 -10.21
CA ASN A 236 16.09 0.35 -10.38
C ASN A 236 16.94 0.16 -9.12
N LYS A 237 17.51 1.25 -8.58
CA LYS A 237 18.24 1.21 -7.31
C LYS A 237 17.40 0.68 -6.15
N LEU A 238 16.14 1.14 -6.01
CA LEU A 238 15.24 0.68 -4.94
C LEU A 238 14.88 -0.81 -5.09
N PHE A 239 14.71 -1.32 -6.30
CA PHE A 239 14.44 -2.73 -6.54
C PHE A 239 15.65 -3.61 -6.25
N GLU A 240 16.86 -3.18 -6.61
CA GLU A 240 18.12 -3.84 -6.27
C GLU A 240 18.32 -3.92 -4.76
N GLU A 241 18.20 -2.78 -4.05
CA GLU A 241 18.32 -2.72 -2.58
C GLU A 241 17.27 -3.57 -1.85
N ALA A 242 16.07 -3.69 -2.42
CA ALA A 242 14.99 -4.52 -1.88
C ALA A 242 15.09 -5.99 -2.29
N ASN A 243 16.11 -6.39 -3.04
CA ASN A 243 16.26 -7.74 -3.62
C ASN A 243 15.00 -8.23 -4.35
N ILE A 244 14.37 -7.36 -5.16
CA ILE A 244 13.19 -7.70 -5.95
C ILE A 244 13.64 -8.06 -7.38
N PRO A 245 13.47 -9.33 -7.80
CA PRO A 245 13.86 -9.78 -9.14
C PRO A 245 12.81 -9.31 -10.18
N ILE A 246 12.95 -8.07 -10.68
CA ILE A 246 11.98 -7.46 -11.61
C ILE A 246 11.78 -8.26 -12.91
N GLU A 247 12.74 -9.09 -13.30
CA GLU A 247 12.63 -9.96 -14.47
C GLU A 247 11.68 -11.14 -14.25
N ASN A 248 11.42 -11.50 -13.00
CA ASN A 248 10.50 -12.57 -12.60
C ASN A 248 9.06 -12.06 -12.41
N ILE A 249 8.75 -10.85 -12.83
CA ILE A 249 7.37 -10.33 -12.79
C ILE A 249 6.60 -10.88 -13.99
N ALA A 250 5.45 -11.51 -13.71
CA ALA A 250 4.54 -12.00 -14.73
C ALA A 250 3.93 -10.84 -15.53
N ILE A 251 3.95 -10.97 -16.85
CA ILE A 251 3.34 -10.01 -17.75
C ILE A 251 1.81 -10.13 -17.64
N LYS A 252 1.13 -9.00 -17.60
CA LYS A 252 -0.32 -8.91 -17.64
C LYS A 252 -0.83 -9.58 -18.93
N LYS A 253 -1.69 -10.56 -18.77
CA LYS A 253 -2.40 -11.21 -19.85
C LYS A 253 -3.73 -10.50 -20.11
N ILE A 254 -4.18 -10.51 -21.36
CA ILE A 254 -5.55 -10.17 -21.75
C ILE A 254 -6.27 -11.51 -21.92
N PRO A 255 -7.51 -11.68 -21.42
CA PRO A 255 -8.28 -12.90 -21.63
C PRO A 255 -8.42 -13.23 -23.11
N ASP A 256 -8.34 -14.52 -23.46
CA ASP A 256 -8.47 -14.97 -24.85
C ASP A 256 -9.90 -14.76 -25.37
N VAL A 257 -10.89 -14.88 -24.48
CA VAL A 257 -12.31 -14.55 -24.71
C VAL A 257 -12.67 -13.27 -24.00
N PRO A 258 -13.30 -12.29 -24.65
CA PRO A 258 -13.76 -11.05 -24.00
C PRO A 258 -14.69 -11.36 -22.82
N ILE A 259 -14.62 -10.56 -21.75
CA ILE A 259 -15.37 -10.81 -20.49
C ILE A 259 -16.88 -10.92 -20.74
N TRP A 260 -17.44 -10.13 -21.64
CA TRP A 260 -18.86 -10.13 -21.97
C TRP A 260 -19.31 -11.36 -22.81
N GLU A 261 -18.37 -12.14 -23.33
CA GLU A 261 -18.62 -13.38 -24.07
C GLU A 261 -18.31 -14.62 -23.22
N GLN A 262 -17.75 -14.45 -22.02
CA GLN A 262 -17.42 -15.55 -21.14
C GLN A 262 -18.68 -16.08 -20.43
N GLU A 263 -18.85 -17.39 -20.46
CA GLU A 263 -19.88 -18.03 -19.66
C GLU A 263 -19.54 -18.00 -18.16
N PRO A 264 -20.52 -17.79 -17.27
CA PRO A 264 -20.30 -17.80 -15.83
C PRO A 264 -19.73 -19.14 -15.33
N ASN A 265 -18.87 -19.08 -14.31
CA ASN A 265 -18.36 -20.28 -13.66
C ASN A 265 -19.23 -20.63 -12.44
N SER A 266 -19.59 -21.91 -12.30
CA SER A 266 -20.36 -22.39 -11.16
C SER A 266 -19.48 -22.51 -9.92
N VAL A 267 -19.85 -21.81 -8.86
CA VAL A 267 -19.14 -21.85 -7.56
C VAL A 267 -20.17 -22.02 -6.43
N CYS A 268 -20.04 -23.09 -5.67
CA CYS A 268 -20.88 -23.40 -4.52
C CYS A 268 -20.25 -22.85 -3.23
N PHE A 269 -21.00 -22.04 -2.49
CA PHE A 269 -20.62 -21.48 -1.19
C PHE A 269 -21.59 -21.88 -0.07
N SER A 270 -22.32 -22.98 -0.20
CA SER A 270 -23.38 -23.38 0.75
C SER A 270 -22.89 -23.50 2.21
N LEU A 271 -21.65 -24.00 2.41
CA LEU A 271 -21.05 -24.09 3.73
C LEU A 271 -20.55 -22.77 4.29
N ALA A 272 -20.43 -21.72 3.48
CA ALA A 272 -19.98 -20.40 3.91
C ALA A 272 -21.04 -19.60 4.69
N SER A 273 -22.27 -20.08 4.76
CA SER A 273 -23.35 -19.52 5.59
C SER A 273 -23.12 -19.75 7.11
N TYR A 274 -22.26 -20.68 7.47
CA TYR A 274 -21.94 -21.03 8.84
C TYR A 274 -20.61 -20.37 9.26
N ASP A 275 -20.60 -19.75 10.44
CA ASP A 275 -19.39 -19.14 10.98
C ASP A 275 -18.47 -20.22 11.57
N LYS A 276 -17.26 -20.34 11.00
CA LYS A 276 -16.24 -21.31 11.46
C LYS A 276 -15.82 -21.11 12.91
N SER A 277 -15.90 -19.89 13.44
CA SER A 277 -15.49 -19.59 14.82
C SER A 277 -16.47 -20.09 15.86
N THR A 278 -17.74 -20.26 15.48
CA THR A 278 -18.84 -20.68 16.38
C THR A 278 -19.36 -22.07 16.09
N THR A 279 -19.02 -22.67 14.93
CA THR A 279 -19.56 -23.96 14.48
C THR A 279 -18.53 -25.08 14.64
N LEU A 280 -18.94 -26.21 15.20
CA LEU A 280 -18.05 -27.35 15.42
C LEU A 280 -17.54 -27.96 14.09
N PRO A 281 -16.28 -28.42 14.02
CA PRO A 281 -15.72 -29.09 12.84
C PRO A 281 -16.54 -30.31 12.39
N SER A 282 -17.06 -31.09 13.33
CA SER A 282 -17.92 -32.26 13.06
C SER A 282 -19.20 -31.90 12.33
N PHE A 283 -19.76 -30.73 12.58
CA PHE A 283 -20.96 -30.25 11.88
C PHE A 283 -20.65 -30.00 10.39
N PHE A 284 -19.54 -29.34 10.09
CA PHE A 284 -19.13 -29.10 8.70
C PHE A 284 -18.91 -30.42 7.95
N LYS A 285 -18.23 -31.38 8.60
CA LYS A 285 -18.03 -32.71 8.02
C LYS A 285 -19.34 -33.43 7.76
N ALA A 286 -20.29 -33.41 8.70
CA ALA A 286 -21.61 -34.00 8.54
C ALA A 286 -22.39 -33.36 7.38
N LYS A 287 -22.42 -31.99 7.35
CA LYS A 287 -23.09 -31.25 6.27
C LYS A 287 -22.45 -31.49 4.91
N PHE A 288 -21.11 -31.57 4.83
CA PHE A 288 -20.41 -31.91 3.60
C PHE A 288 -20.86 -33.29 3.09
N ASN A 289 -20.93 -34.28 3.98
CA ASN A 289 -21.31 -35.65 3.61
C ASN A 289 -22.82 -35.80 3.27
N SER A 290 -23.71 -35.06 3.95
CA SER A 290 -25.16 -35.14 3.73
C SER A 290 -25.65 -34.31 2.56
N ASP A 291 -25.11 -33.11 2.37
CA ASP A 291 -25.68 -32.10 1.47
C ASP A 291 -24.84 -31.93 0.19
N ILE A 292 -23.50 -31.98 0.31
CA ILE A 292 -22.58 -31.69 -0.79
C ILE A 292 -22.21 -32.94 -1.59
N LEU A 293 -21.73 -33.99 -0.93
CA LEU A 293 -21.27 -35.18 -1.60
C LEU A 293 -22.37 -35.86 -2.46
N PRO A 294 -23.62 -35.99 -2.00
CA PRO A 294 -24.68 -36.58 -2.83
C PRO A 294 -24.98 -35.79 -4.10
N TYR A 295 -24.86 -34.44 -4.05
CA TYR A 295 -25.06 -33.59 -5.23
C TYR A 295 -23.97 -33.85 -6.29
N TYR A 296 -22.73 -34.13 -5.86
CA TYR A 296 -21.60 -34.37 -6.74
C TYR A 296 -21.25 -35.86 -6.94
N ILE A 297 -22.19 -36.78 -6.71
CA ILE A 297 -21.92 -38.21 -6.76
C ILE A 297 -21.41 -38.69 -8.12
N ASP A 298 -21.89 -38.09 -9.22
CA ASP A 298 -21.48 -38.38 -10.59
C ASP A 298 -20.27 -37.59 -11.09
N TYR A 299 -19.66 -36.78 -10.19
CA TYR A 299 -18.50 -35.94 -10.53
C TYR A 299 -17.21 -36.62 -10.10
N THR A 300 -16.16 -36.39 -10.86
CA THR A 300 -14.81 -36.70 -10.42
C THR A 300 -14.35 -35.66 -9.40
N HIS A 301 -14.05 -36.09 -8.18
CA HIS A 301 -13.68 -35.21 -7.09
C HIS A 301 -12.20 -34.84 -7.16
N CYS A 302 -11.92 -33.55 -7.11
CA CYS A 302 -10.58 -32.97 -7.05
C CYS A 302 -10.48 -32.06 -5.83
N TYR A 303 -9.37 -32.11 -5.10
CA TYR A 303 -9.10 -31.29 -3.92
C TYR A 303 -7.80 -30.54 -4.13
N THR A 304 -7.80 -29.26 -3.81
CA THR A 304 -6.65 -28.39 -3.99
C THR A 304 -6.38 -27.58 -2.72
N ASP A 305 -5.11 -27.38 -2.42
CA ASP A 305 -4.67 -26.60 -1.27
C ASP A 305 -3.34 -25.88 -1.57
N GLY A 306 -3.14 -24.70 -0.96
CA GLY A 306 -1.90 -23.95 -0.98
C GLY A 306 -1.32 -23.83 0.42
N SER A 307 -0.01 -24.04 0.58
CA SER A 307 0.67 -23.91 1.86
C SER A 307 1.85 -22.94 1.77
N LYS A 308 2.02 -22.12 2.82
CA LYS A 308 3.17 -21.24 2.97
C LYS A 308 3.67 -21.30 4.41
N HIS A 309 4.96 -21.61 4.56
CA HIS A 309 5.62 -21.57 5.85
C HIS A 309 6.93 -20.78 5.72
N ASN A 310 7.10 -19.78 6.58
CA ASN A 310 8.15 -18.78 6.45
C ASN A 310 8.14 -18.15 5.03
N GLU A 311 9.21 -18.27 4.27
CA GLU A 311 9.29 -17.78 2.89
C GLU A 311 8.96 -18.84 1.83
N ILE A 312 8.83 -20.11 2.21
CA ILE A 312 8.62 -21.22 1.28
C ILE A 312 7.12 -21.37 1.00
N ALA A 313 6.75 -21.43 -0.28
CA ALA A 313 5.39 -21.68 -0.72
C ALA A 313 5.30 -22.92 -1.60
N ALA A 314 4.20 -23.66 -1.45
CA ALA A 314 3.94 -24.88 -2.19
C ALA A 314 2.43 -25.08 -2.38
N TYR A 315 2.05 -25.96 -3.30
CA TYR A 315 0.67 -26.39 -3.46
C TYR A 315 0.54 -27.91 -3.51
N GLY A 316 -0.64 -28.38 -3.15
CA GLY A 316 -1.02 -29.77 -3.15
C GLY A 316 -2.30 -30.03 -3.90
N ILE A 317 -2.39 -31.19 -4.55
CA ILE A 317 -3.58 -31.66 -5.24
C ILE A 317 -3.79 -33.12 -4.84
N TYR A 318 -5.05 -33.46 -4.58
CA TYR A 318 -5.49 -34.83 -4.39
C TYR A 318 -6.72 -35.11 -5.27
N SER A 319 -6.62 -36.08 -6.17
CA SER A 319 -7.71 -36.51 -7.05
C SER A 319 -7.46 -37.91 -7.60
N SER A 320 -8.47 -38.52 -8.21
CA SER A 320 -8.32 -39.77 -8.98
C SER A 320 -7.45 -39.60 -10.25
N LEU A 321 -7.22 -38.37 -10.71
CA LEU A 321 -6.31 -38.08 -11.82
C LEU A 321 -4.84 -38.07 -11.39
N GLY A 322 -4.56 -38.25 -10.09
CA GLY A 322 -3.25 -38.24 -9.49
C GLY A 322 -3.13 -37.25 -8.36
N THR A 323 -2.04 -37.41 -7.61
CA THR A 323 -1.62 -36.53 -6.54
C THR A 323 -0.44 -35.65 -6.99
N VAL A 324 -0.42 -34.40 -6.57
CA VAL A 324 0.67 -33.48 -6.87
C VAL A 324 1.10 -32.79 -5.59
N SER A 325 2.41 -32.73 -5.38
CA SER A 325 3.05 -31.92 -4.33
C SER A 325 4.16 -31.11 -5.00
N LYS A 326 4.07 -29.77 -4.98
CA LYS A 326 5.01 -28.95 -5.73
C LYS A 326 5.35 -27.65 -5.01
N ARG A 327 6.65 -27.41 -4.80
CA ARG A 327 7.17 -26.11 -4.37
C ARG A 327 7.09 -25.10 -5.51
N ILE A 328 6.76 -23.86 -5.16
CA ILE A 328 6.79 -22.68 -6.04
C ILE A 328 7.81 -21.65 -5.52
N SER A 329 7.93 -20.50 -6.17
CA SER A 329 8.87 -19.48 -5.75
C SER A 329 8.59 -18.98 -4.32
N ASN A 330 9.65 -18.71 -3.59
CA ASN A 330 9.61 -18.22 -2.21
C ASN A 330 8.85 -16.88 -2.06
N ASP A 331 8.90 -16.03 -3.08
CA ASP A 331 8.17 -14.76 -3.09
C ASP A 331 6.65 -14.92 -3.31
N SER A 332 6.17 -16.16 -3.56
CA SER A 332 4.74 -16.42 -3.80
C SER A 332 3.89 -16.14 -2.57
N SER A 333 2.72 -15.54 -2.77
CA SER A 333 1.67 -15.47 -1.74
C SER A 333 0.95 -16.80 -1.60
N ILE A 334 0.28 -17.02 -0.47
CA ILE A 334 -0.61 -18.17 -0.28
C ILE A 334 -1.70 -18.17 -1.37
N PHE A 335 -2.26 -17.00 -1.70
CA PHE A 335 -3.25 -16.84 -2.76
C PHE A 335 -2.73 -17.33 -4.13
N THR A 336 -1.45 -17.09 -4.43
CA THR A 336 -0.80 -17.60 -5.64
C THR A 336 -0.61 -19.12 -5.59
N ALA A 337 -0.26 -19.70 -4.43
CA ALA A 337 -0.15 -21.14 -4.28
C ALA A 337 -1.48 -21.85 -4.53
N GLU A 338 -2.56 -21.33 -3.98
CA GLU A 338 -3.93 -21.81 -4.21
C GLU A 338 -4.33 -21.74 -5.69
N MET A 339 -4.07 -20.60 -6.34
CA MET A 339 -4.35 -20.46 -7.77
C MET A 339 -3.54 -21.43 -8.63
N GLU A 340 -2.27 -21.67 -8.30
CA GLU A 340 -1.43 -22.62 -9.02
C GLU A 340 -1.92 -24.07 -8.85
N ALA A 341 -2.44 -24.43 -7.66
CA ALA A 341 -3.09 -25.72 -7.45
C ALA A 341 -4.29 -25.89 -8.38
N ILE A 342 -5.19 -24.90 -8.40
CA ILE A 342 -6.38 -24.91 -9.28
C ILE A 342 -5.97 -24.93 -10.75
N LYS A 343 -5.04 -24.07 -11.17
CA LYS A 343 -4.54 -24.07 -12.55
C LYS A 343 -3.99 -25.44 -12.95
N LYS A 344 -3.22 -26.07 -12.08
CA LYS A 344 -2.61 -27.38 -12.36
C LYS A 344 -3.64 -28.49 -12.48
N ILE A 345 -4.65 -28.53 -11.59
CA ILE A 345 -5.72 -29.54 -11.72
C ILE A 345 -6.54 -29.34 -12.99
N LEU A 346 -6.84 -28.09 -13.38
CA LEU A 346 -7.53 -27.80 -14.64
C LEU A 346 -6.73 -28.24 -15.87
N ILE A 347 -5.41 -28.08 -15.86
CA ILE A 347 -4.52 -28.61 -16.91
C ILE A 347 -4.59 -30.13 -16.96
N ASN A 348 -4.57 -30.80 -15.80
CA ASN A 348 -4.70 -32.27 -15.73
C ASN A 348 -6.07 -32.73 -16.26
N ILE A 349 -7.15 -32.05 -15.91
CA ILE A 349 -8.49 -32.29 -16.44
C ILE A 349 -8.50 -32.12 -17.96
N LYS A 350 -7.95 -31.02 -18.49
CA LYS A 350 -7.89 -30.73 -19.93
C LYS A 350 -7.15 -31.81 -20.73
N SER A 351 -6.14 -32.45 -20.14
CA SER A 351 -5.33 -33.49 -20.78
C SER A 351 -5.95 -34.90 -20.68
N SER A 352 -6.73 -35.17 -19.64
CA SER A 352 -7.22 -36.53 -19.31
C SER A 352 -8.71 -36.72 -19.55
N ALA A 353 -9.51 -35.64 -19.57
CA ALA A 353 -10.96 -35.73 -19.66
C ALA A 353 -11.47 -36.07 -21.06
N ARG A 354 -12.51 -36.91 -21.09
CA ARG A 354 -13.30 -37.19 -22.30
C ARG A 354 -14.47 -36.20 -22.41
N ASN A 355 -15.05 -36.09 -23.59
CA ASN A 355 -16.22 -35.24 -23.79
C ASN A 355 -17.36 -35.65 -22.83
N LYS A 356 -18.10 -34.66 -22.28
CA LYS A 356 -19.17 -34.78 -21.27
C LYS A 356 -18.74 -35.28 -19.89
N SER A 357 -17.43 -35.28 -19.56
CA SER A 357 -16.97 -35.59 -18.20
C SER A 357 -17.32 -34.46 -17.23
N LYS A 358 -17.61 -34.81 -15.97
CA LYS A 358 -17.97 -33.88 -14.91
C LYS A 358 -16.91 -33.90 -13.79
N PHE A 359 -16.47 -32.73 -13.35
CA PHE A 359 -15.48 -32.57 -12.29
C PHE A 359 -15.98 -31.56 -11.27
N VAL A 360 -15.70 -31.81 -10.00
CA VAL A 360 -15.84 -30.82 -8.93
C VAL A 360 -14.49 -30.58 -8.28
N VAL A 361 -14.13 -29.31 -8.13
CA VAL A 361 -12.90 -28.88 -7.45
C VAL A 361 -13.26 -28.30 -6.09
N PHE A 362 -12.91 -29.03 -5.04
CA PHE A 362 -13.04 -28.58 -3.66
C PHE A 362 -11.79 -27.79 -3.25
N CYS A 363 -12.00 -26.60 -2.71
CA CYS A 363 -10.93 -25.70 -2.30
C CYS A 363 -11.36 -24.93 -1.05
N ASP A 364 -10.46 -24.71 -0.11
CA ASP A 364 -10.74 -23.97 1.11
C ASP A 364 -10.40 -22.47 1.02
N SER A 365 -9.81 -22.02 -0.08
CA SER A 365 -9.55 -20.62 -0.36
C SER A 365 -10.78 -19.92 -0.94
N LYS A 366 -11.63 -19.36 -0.06
CA LYS A 366 -12.82 -18.60 -0.45
C LYS A 366 -12.49 -17.46 -1.41
N SER A 367 -11.40 -16.73 -1.18
CA SER A 367 -10.98 -15.59 -1.99
C SER A 367 -10.59 -15.98 -3.43
N VAL A 368 -9.99 -17.15 -3.64
CA VAL A 368 -9.68 -17.65 -4.98
C VAL A 368 -10.97 -18.03 -5.71
N LEU A 369 -11.89 -18.73 -5.04
CA LEU A 369 -13.17 -19.11 -5.62
C LEU A 369 -14.06 -17.91 -5.95
N GLU A 370 -14.11 -16.90 -5.09
CA GLU A 370 -14.77 -15.61 -5.38
C GLU A 370 -14.15 -14.93 -6.61
N SER A 371 -12.82 -15.03 -6.77
CA SER A 371 -12.13 -14.47 -7.95
C SER A 371 -12.41 -15.25 -9.24
N ILE A 372 -12.70 -16.55 -9.16
CA ILE A 372 -13.15 -17.37 -10.30
C ILE A 372 -14.59 -16.98 -10.71
N GLY A 373 -15.45 -16.70 -9.75
CA GLY A 373 -16.81 -16.21 -10.00
C GLY A 373 -16.83 -14.79 -10.56
N ASN A 374 -15.86 -13.94 -10.18
CA ASN A 374 -15.71 -12.59 -10.70
C ASN A 374 -14.76 -12.59 -11.91
N GLN A 375 -15.32 -12.48 -13.10
CA GLN A 375 -14.58 -12.53 -14.37
C GLN A 375 -13.65 -11.34 -14.61
N GLU A 376 -13.71 -10.28 -13.81
CA GLU A 376 -12.92 -9.05 -13.96
C GLU A 376 -11.49 -9.12 -13.35
N SER A 377 -10.88 -10.28 -13.29
CA SER A 377 -9.55 -10.41 -12.71
C SER A 377 -8.47 -9.79 -13.58
N LYS A 378 -7.50 -9.14 -12.91
CA LYS A 378 -6.27 -8.59 -13.53
C LYS A 378 -5.03 -9.45 -13.22
N ASN A 379 -5.21 -10.53 -12.46
CA ASN A 379 -4.13 -11.44 -12.10
C ASN A 379 -3.83 -12.38 -13.28
N PRO A 380 -2.58 -12.46 -13.78
CA PRO A 380 -2.25 -13.27 -14.95
C PRO A 380 -2.51 -14.79 -14.74
N ILE A 381 -2.36 -15.29 -13.52
CA ILE A 381 -2.65 -16.71 -13.20
C ILE A 381 -4.17 -16.95 -13.26
N MET A 382 -4.94 -16.04 -12.67
CA MET A 382 -6.40 -16.14 -12.71
C MET A 382 -6.94 -16.06 -14.15
N ILE A 383 -6.39 -15.17 -14.97
CA ILE A 383 -6.77 -15.12 -16.40
C ILE A 383 -6.48 -16.45 -17.09
N ASN A 384 -5.32 -17.07 -16.83
CA ASN A 384 -5.03 -18.41 -17.36
C ASN A 384 -6.02 -19.47 -16.87
N ILE A 385 -6.46 -19.41 -15.60
CA ILE A 385 -7.49 -20.29 -15.07
C ILE A 385 -8.80 -20.10 -15.83
N LEU A 386 -9.23 -18.86 -16.03
CA LEU A 386 -10.48 -18.54 -16.75
C LEU A 386 -10.43 -18.99 -18.21
N ASP A 387 -9.30 -18.76 -18.91
CA ASP A 387 -9.12 -19.22 -20.29
C ASP A 387 -9.21 -20.76 -20.39
N ILE A 388 -8.57 -21.50 -19.47
CA ILE A 388 -8.66 -22.96 -19.42
C ILE A 388 -10.11 -23.42 -19.18
N LEU A 389 -10.85 -22.73 -18.31
CA LEU A 389 -12.27 -23.05 -18.05
C LEU A 389 -13.14 -22.83 -19.29
N GLN A 390 -12.92 -21.75 -20.05
CA GLN A 390 -13.64 -21.55 -21.31
C GLN A 390 -13.31 -22.65 -22.32
N ASP A 391 -12.04 -23.05 -22.47
CA ASP A 391 -11.62 -24.15 -23.32
C ASP A 391 -12.33 -25.49 -22.93
N LEU A 392 -12.45 -25.76 -21.63
CA LEU A 392 -13.14 -26.97 -21.12
C LEU A 392 -14.64 -26.93 -21.43
N LYS A 393 -15.29 -25.77 -21.28
CA LYS A 393 -16.69 -25.57 -21.66
C LYS A 393 -16.91 -25.81 -23.16
N HIS A 394 -16.06 -25.31 -24.02
CA HIS A 394 -16.12 -25.56 -25.46
C HIS A 394 -16.03 -27.08 -25.78
N LYS A 395 -15.27 -27.84 -24.99
CA LYS A 395 -15.19 -29.29 -25.07
C LYS A 395 -16.34 -30.01 -24.37
N LYS A 396 -17.36 -29.29 -23.88
CA LYS A 396 -18.49 -29.85 -23.12
C LYS A 396 -18.05 -30.62 -21.86
N ILE A 397 -16.93 -30.24 -21.24
CA ILE A 397 -16.46 -30.76 -19.97
C ILE A 397 -16.96 -29.81 -18.89
N ILE A 398 -17.69 -30.36 -17.91
CA ILE A 398 -18.27 -29.58 -16.81
C ILE A 398 -17.27 -29.54 -15.65
N VAL A 399 -16.91 -28.35 -15.20
CA VAL A 399 -16.11 -28.16 -14.01
C VAL A 399 -16.85 -27.20 -13.08
N GLU A 400 -17.15 -27.67 -11.88
CA GLU A 400 -17.74 -26.86 -10.82
C GLU A 400 -16.76 -26.70 -9.66
N PHE A 401 -16.92 -25.64 -8.91
CA PHE A 401 -16.11 -25.35 -7.73
C PHE A 401 -16.98 -25.38 -6.49
N CYS A 402 -16.46 -25.92 -5.41
CA CYS A 402 -17.15 -25.92 -4.13
C CYS A 402 -16.20 -25.52 -3.01
N TRP A 403 -16.57 -24.48 -2.27
CA TRP A 403 -15.82 -24.07 -1.09
C TRP A 403 -16.05 -25.04 0.06
N VAL A 404 -14.95 -25.42 0.72
CA VAL A 404 -14.96 -26.24 1.95
C VAL A 404 -14.13 -25.54 3.02
N PRO A 405 -14.53 -25.59 4.31
CA PRO A 405 -13.72 -25.01 5.36
C PRO A 405 -12.46 -25.86 5.63
N SER A 406 -11.31 -25.19 5.85
CA SER A 406 -10.04 -25.84 6.17
C SER A 406 -10.10 -26.56 7.53
N HIS A 407 -9.40 -27.70 7.67
CA HIS A 407 -9.18 -28.44 8.92
C HIS A 407 -10.45 -28.81 9.68
N VAL A 408 -11.50 -29.29 8.98
CA VAL A 408 -12.75 -29.78 9.57
C VAL A 408 -12.97 -31.28 9.38
N GLY A 409 -11.93 -32.03 8.97
CA GLY A 409 -11.96 -33.47 8.82
C GLY A 409 -12.54 -33.98 7.48
N ILE A 410 -12.61 -33.14 6.44
CA ILE A 410 -12.95 -33.56 5.07
C ILE A 410 -11.73 -34.24 4.47
N THR A 411 -11.78 -35.56 4.33
CA THR A 411 -10.62 -36.42 4.03
C THR A 411 -9.85 -36.01 2.77
N GLY A 412 -10.57 -35.62 1.71
CA GLY A 412 -9.92 -35.17 0.46
C GLY A 412 -9.15 -33.88 0.62
N ASN A 413 -9.71 -32.91 1.36
CA ASN A 413 -9.05 -31.63 1.64
C ASN A 413 -7.82 -31.80 2.55
N GLU A 414 -7.93 -32.64 3.60
CA GLU A 414 -6.79 -32.96 4.48
C GLU A 414 -5.64 -33.63 3.71
N ARG A 415 -5.96 -34.45 2.70
CA ARG A 415 -4.95 -35.04 1.82
C ARG A 415 -4.28 -34.01 0.91
N ALA A 416 -5.06 -33.07 0.35
CA ALA A 416 -4.50 -31.96 -0.44
C ALA A 416 -3.58 -31.07 0.41
N ASP A 417 -4.00 -30.71 1.63
CA ASP A 417 -3.18 -29.97 2.63
C ASP A 417 -1.89 -30.73 2.95
N SER A 418 -1.96 -32.06 3.17
CA SER A 418 -0.76 -32.88 3.40
C SER A 418 0.21 -32.84 2.20
N GLN A 419 -0.31 -32.86 0.96
CA GLN A 419 0.51 -32.71 -0.24
C GLN A 419 1.12 -31.31 -0.36
N ALA A 420 0.36 -30.25 -0.04
CA ALA A 420 0.88 -28.89 -0.04
C ALA A 420 2.02 -28.73 0.99
N LYS A 421 1.85 -29.27 2.20
CA LYS A 421 2.91 -29.31 3.24
C LYS A 421 4.11 -30.15 2.83
N ALA A 422 3.92 -31.29 2.17
CA ALA A 422 5.02 -32.09 1.64
C ALA A 422 5.85 -31.31 0.59
N GLY A 423 5.19 -30.47 -0.22
CA GLY A 423 5.85 -29.59 -1.18
C GLY A 423 6.80 -28.57 -0.54
N LEU A 424 6.53 -28.13 0.69
CA LEU A 424 7.41 -27.21 1.42
C LEU A 424 8.78 -27.85 1.76
N ASN A 425 8.84 -29.17 1.91
CA ASN A 425 10.06 -29.90 2.22
C ASN A 425 10.99 -30.10 1.01
N THR A 426 10.53 -29.75 -0.20
CA THR A 426 11.35 -29.85 -1.41
C THR A 426 12.46 -28.79 -1.37
N THR A 427 13.72 -29.22 -1.49
CA THR A 427 14.89 -28.33 -1.38
C THR A 427 15.11 -27.44 -2.60
N ILE A 428 14.61 -27.84 -3.78
CA ILE A 428 14.85 -27.14 -5.04
C ILE A 428 13.77 -26.10 -5.27
N GLU A 429 14.16 -24.82 -5.25
CA GLU A 429 13.30 -23.72 -5.70
C GLU A 429 13.23 -23.69 -7.24
N PRO A 430 12.04 -23.51 -7.84
CA PRO A 430 11.93 -23.39 -9.27
C PRO A 430 12.65 -22.13 -9.80
N LYS A 431 13.60 -22.31 -10.71
CA LYS A 431 14.30 -21.20 -11.36
C LYS A 431 13.35 -20.46 -12.32
N ASN A 432 13.50 -19.13 -12.43
CA ASN A 432 12.77 -18.28 -13.38
C ASN A 432 11.23 -18.34 -13.25
N TYR A 433 10.73 -18.59 -12.06
CA TYR A 433 9.29 -18.59 -11.81
C TYR A 433 8.74 -17.17 -11.83
N ARG A 434 7.78 -16.91 -12.75
CA ARG A 434 7.19 -15.57 -12.88
C ARG A 434 5.97 -15.42 -11.99
N LEU A 435 5.99 -14.39 -11.15
CA LEU A 435 4.94 -14.08 -10.19
C LEU A 435 4.14 -12.84 -10.58
N PRO A 436 2.86 -12.79 -10.22
CA PRO A 436 2.10 -11.55 -10.29
C PRO A 436 2.81 -10.43 -9.51
N PHE A 437 2.78 -9.22 -10.02
CA PHE A 437 3.42 -8.07 -9.35
C PHE A 437 2.87 -7.84 -7.92
N SER A 438 1.66 -8.32 -7.62
CA SER A 438 1.04 -8.26 -6.29
C SER A 438 1.84 -9.00 -5.22
N ASP A 439 2.52 -10.09 -5.60
CA ASP A 439 3.26 -10.94 -4.68
C ASP A 439 4.54 -10.28 -4.15
N TYR A 440 5.05 -9.29 -4.88
CA TYR A 440 6.18 -8.47 -4.43
C TYR A 440 5.80 -7.29 -3.53
N LYS A 441 4.51 -6.98 -3.33
CA LYS A 441 4.08 -5.89 -2.44
C LYS A 441 4.50 -6.08 -0.97
N PRO A 442 4.40 -7.28 -0.38
CA PRO A 442 4.91 -7.52 0.97
C PRO A 442 6.40 -7.20 1.09
N LYS A 443 7.21 -7.60 0.10
CA LYS A 443 8.66 -7.33 0.07
C LYS A 443 8.98 -5.83 -0.02
N VAL A 444 8.20 -5.08 -0.81
CA VAL A 444 8.28 -3.61 -0.80
C VAL A 444 7.96 -3.05 0.59
N ASN A 445 6.91 -3.54 1.24
CA ASN A 445 6.53 -3.07 2.58
C ASN A 445 7.61 -3.38 3.63
N GLU A 446 8.17 -4.57 3.56
CA GLU A 446 9.26 -5.00 4.45
C GLU A 446 10.50 -4.14 4.26
N TYR A 447 10.93 -3.93 3.02
CA TYR A 447 12.06 -3.05 2.70
C TYR A 447 11.83 -1.62 3.22
N ILE A 448 10.67 -1.02 2.95
CA ILE A 448 10.36 0.33 3.43
C ILE A 448 10.28 0.39 4.96
N LYS A 449 9.73 -0.64 5.60
CA LYS A 449 9.71 -0.76 7.07
C LYS A 449 11.13 -0.89 7.63
N GLY A 450 11.99 -1.63 6.96
CA GLY A 450 13.41 -1.75 7.30
C GLY A 450 14.13 -0.39 7.24
N LEU A 451 13.95 0.37 6.17
CA LEU A 451 14.48 1.73 6.04
C LEU A 451 13.96 2.67 7.16
N TRP A 452 12.67 2.54 7.50
CA TRP A 452 12.09 3.32 8.58
C TRP A 452 12.66 2.93 9.93
N GLN A 453 12.83 1.63 10.20
CA GLN A 453 13.47 1.14 11.43
C GLN A 453 14.92 1.64 11.54
N GLN A 454 15.72 1.53 10.48
CA GLN A 454 17.10 2.04 10.45
C GLN A 454 17.14 3.56 10.75
N ARG A 455 16.23 4.33 10.17
CA ARG A 455 16.09 5.76 10.45
C ARG A 455 15.74 6.02 11.92
N TRP A 456 14.83 5.22 12.49
CA TRP A 456 14.41 5.31 13.89
C TRP A 456 15.56 5.06 14.85
N ASP A 457 16.32 4.01 14.61
CA ASP A 457 17.49 3.63 15.44
C ASP A 457 18.64 4.63 15.30
N HIS A 458 18.93 5.08 14.08
CA HIS A 458 19.98 6.05 13.81
C HIS A 458 19.72 7.40 14.51
N LYS A 459 18.49 7.90 14.46
CA LYS A 459 18.10 9.15 15.09
C LYS A 459 18.18 9.08 16.61
N HIS A 460 17.83 7.94 17.20
CA HIS A 460 17.98 7.71 18.64
C HIS A 460 19.45 7.74 19.06
N ASN A 461 20.34 7.09 18.32
CA ASN A 461 21.73 6.88 18.70
C ASN A 461 22.64 8.12 18.49
N ARG A 462 22.32 9.00 17.51
CA ARG A 462 23.22 10.08 17.10
C ARG A 462 22.77 11.49 17.51
N GLU A 463 21.48 11.79 17.52
CA GLU A 463 21.04 13.18 17.65
C GLU A 463 20.60 13.56 19.07
N ARG A 464 19.78 12.75 19.69
CA ARG A 464 19.33 12.88 21.09
C ARG A 464 18.68 11.60 21.53
N VAL A 465 18.79 11.27 22.81
CA VAL A 465 18.05 10.17 23.41
C VAL A 465 16.54 10.37 23.22
N ILE A 466 15.93 9.60 22.33
CA ILE A 466 14.48 9.66 22.07
C ILE A 466 13.78 8.78 23.09
N LYS A 467 13.04 9.36 24.03
CA LYS A 467 12.40 8.63 25.13
C LYS A 467 11.45 7.54 24.66
N LEU A 468 10.69 7.79 23.59
CA LEU A 468 9.78 6.79 23.02
C LEU A 468 10.52 5.54 22.49
N HIS A 469 11.79 5.66 22.07
CA HIS A 469 12.55 4.50 21.58
C HIS A 469 12.74 3.41 22.64
N TYR A 470 12.85 3.79 23.91
CA TYR A 470 12.90 2.81 25.01
C TYR A 470 11.57 2.04 25.20
N LEU A 471 10.45 2.66 24.86
CA LEU A 471 9.12 2.03 24.92
C LEU A 471 8.86 1.20 23.66
N ASN A 472 9.19 1.77 22.51
CA ASN A 472 8.97 1.20 21.18
C ASN A 472 10.30 1.10 20.40
N PRO A 473 11.18 0.15 20.72
CA PRO A 473 12.42 -0.02 19.95
C PRO A 473 12.15 -0.47 18.52
N SER A 474 11.05 -1.19 18.28
CA SER A 474 10.59 -1.58 16.95
C SER A 474 9.32 -0.86 16.54
N ILE A 475 9.20 -0.51 15.25
CA ILE A 475 7.99 0.11 14.70
C ILE A 475 6.85 -0.90 14.72
N LYS A 476 5.82 -0.59 15.51
CA LYS A 476 4.63 -1.42 15.72
C LYS A 476 3.38 -0.75 15.14
N PRO A 477 2.31 -1.52 14.85
CA PRO A 477 1.00 -0.95 14.55
C PRO A 477 0.52 -0.02 15.66
N TYR A 478 -0.30 0.98 15.30
CA TYR A 478 -0.90 1.90 16.26
C TYR A 478 -1.70 1.15 17.32
N HIS A 479 -1.46 1.45 18.60
CA HIS A 479 -2.26 0.93 19.71
C HIS A 479 -3.60 1.66 19.78
N ILE A 480 -4.69 0.89 19.77
CA ILE A 480 -6.03 1.43 19.96
C ILE A 480 -6.30 1.47 21.47
N TYR A 481 -6.52 2.67 21.98
CA TYR A 481 -6.96 2.87 23.36
C TYR A 481 -8.48 3.04 23.37
N ASN A 482 -9.16 2.35 24.30
CA ASN A 482 -10.59 2.59 24.53
C ASN A 482 -10.73 3.62 25.68
N LEU A 483 -10.31 4.85 25.40
CA LEU A 483 -10.21 5.95 26.35
C LEU A 483 -10.92 7.19 25.81
N SER A 484 -11.21 8.17 26.68
CA SER A 484 -11.64 9.49 26.23
C SER A 484 -10.54 10.20 25.45
N ARG A 485 -10.91 11.13 24.57
CA ARG A 485 -9.92 11.91 23.78
C ARG A 485 -8.85 12.53 24.67
N LYS A 486 -9.23 13.12 25.81
CA LYS A 486 -8.29 13.77 26.72
C LYS A 486 -7.31 12.76 27.32
N ASP A 487 -7.80 11.59 27.71
CA ASP A 487 -6.97 10.52 28.27
C ASP A 487 -5.99 9.97 27.21
N GLU A 488 -6.44 9.78 25.95
CA GLU A 488 -5.54 9.38 24.85
C GLU A 488 -4.42 10.40 24.65
N VAL A 489 -4.74 11.69 24.60
CA VAL A 489 -3.75 12.76 24.43
C VAL A 489 -2.71 12.72 25.56
N ILE A 490 -3.14 12.52 26.80
CA ILE A 490 -2.24 12.38 27.96
C ILE A 490 -1.32 11.16 27.75
N ILE A 491 -1.87 10.00 27.39
CA ILE A 491 -1.06 8.79 27.15
C ILE A 491 -0.04 9.03 26.04
N HIS A 492 -0.42 9.62 24.89
CA HIS A 492 0.52 9.93 23.81
C HIS A 492 1.64 10.85 24.27
N ARG A 493 1.33 11.92 25.01
CA ARG A 493 2.33 12.85 25.57
C ARG A 493 3.29 12.17 26.52
N LEU A 494 2.78 11.31 27.40
CA LEU A 494 3.60 10.52 28.34
C LEU A 494 4.52 9.55 27.60
N ARG A 495 4.03 8.84 26.59
CA ARG A 495 4.82 7.90 25.79
C ARG A 495 5.90 8.62 24.98
N ILE A 496 5.56 9.70 24.32
CA ILE A 496 6.53 10.56 23.60
C ILE A 496 7.56 11.17 24.57
N GLY A 497 7.19 11.27 25.86
CA GLY A 497 8.03 11.85 26.89
C GLY A 497 8.02 13.39 26.91
N HIS A 498 7.04 14.02 26.24
CA HIS A 498 6.86 15.46 26.14
C HIS A 498 5.50 15.88 26.66
N THR A 499 5.47 16.43 27.87
CA THR A 499 4.28 16.99 28.50
C THR A 499 4.48 18.48 28.80
N ARG A 500 3.40 19.20 29.04
CA ARG A 500 3.50 20.60 29.47
C ARG A 500 4.25 20.72 30.79
N LEU A 501 4.02 19.79 31.71
CA LEU A 501 4.71 19.76 32.99
C LEU A 501 6.22 19.59 32.87
N THR A 502 6.68 18.71 31.99
CA THR A 502 8.10 18.35 31.88
C THR A 502 8.89 19.19 30.86
N HIS A 503 8.22 19.89 29.93
CA HIS A 503 8.86 20.60 28.81
C HIS A 503 8.31 22.02 28.62
N ARG A 504 7.64 22.60 29.61
CA ARG A 504 7.13 23.97 29.56
C ARG A 504 8.26 24.97 29.32
N TYR A 505 9.43 24.74 29.90
CA TYR A 505 10.61 25.58 29.72
C TYR A 505 11.01 25.76 28.25
N LEU A 506 10.90 24.74 27.41
CA LEU A 506 11.14 24.82 25.95
C LEU A 506 10.07 25.61 25.18
N MET A 507 8.90 25.81 25.77
CA MET A 507 7.81 26.57 25.16
C MET A 507 7.92 28.05 25.48
N GLU A 508 8.54 28.40 26.61
CA GLU A 508 8.76 29.74 27.07
C GLU A 508 10.09 30.32 26.54
N ASP A 509 11.17 29.54 26.64
CA ASP A 509 12.50 29.90 26.17
C ASP A 509 13.27 28.63 25.74
N PRO A 510 13.65 28.51 24.46
CA PRO A 510 14.38 27.34 23.95
C PRO A 510 15.76 27.13 24.58
N PHE A 511 16.35 28.15 25.17
CA PHE A 511 17.67 28.12 25.84
C PHE A 511 17.59 27.83 27.34
N LYS A 512 16.39 27.79 27.91
CA LYS A 512 16.18 27.50 29.33
C LYS A 512 16.54 26.06 29.66
N GLN A 513 17.21 25.84 30.77
CA GLN A 513 17.54 24.50 31.25
C GLN A 513 16.32 23.79 31.82
N GLN A 514 16.36 22.46 31.80
CA GLN A 514 15.31 21.61 32.38
C GLN A 514 15.25 21.86 33.91
N PRO A 515 14.10 22.20 34.48
CA PRO A 515 13.96 22.47 35.90
C PRO A 515 14.02 21.22 36.76
N TYR A 516 14.31 21.36 38.02
CA TYR A 516 14.12 20.34 39.05
C TYR A 516 12.62 20.06 39.30
N CYS A 517 12.32 18.91 39.87
CA CYS A 517 10.96 18.53 40.25
C CYS A 517 10.45 19.35 41.42
N GLU A 518 9.45 20.19 41.21
CA GLU A 518 8.84 21.05 42.24
C GLU A 518 8.21 20.28 43.44
N TYR A 519 8.07 18.96 43.33
CA TYR A 519 7.44 18.09 44.35
C TYR A 519 8.48 17.45 45.29
N CYS A 520 9.67 17.16 44.87
CA CYS A 520 10.67 16.46 45.65
C CYS A 520 12.05 17.13 45.66
N ASP A 521 12.30 18.15 44.82
CA ASP A 521 13.53 18.92 44.63
C ASP A 521 14.83 18.10 44.42
N SER A 522 14.69 16.78 44.24
CA SER A 522 15.84 15.87 44.20
C SER A 522 16.39 15.62 42.78
N ASP A 523 15.53 15.68 41.75
CA ASP A 523 15.89 15.35 40.37
C ASP A 523 15.27 16.27 39.35
N LEU A 524 15.84 16.29 38.13
CA LEU A 524 15.26 17.00 37.00
C LEU A 524 13.90 16.41 36.64
N ILE A 525 12.90 17.28 36.44
CA ILE A 525 11.54 16.85 36.11
C ILE A 525 11.49 16.11 34.79
N SER A 526 11.00 14.89 34.77
CA SER A 526 10.83 14.08 33.56
C SER A 526 9.62 13.16 33.70
N VAL A 527 9.12 12.64 32.58
CA VAL A 527 8.02 11.66 32.61
C VAL A 527 8.43 10.41 33.40
N LYS A 528 9.69 9.94 33.23
CA LYS A 528 10.21 8.81 34.02
C LYS A 528 10.22 9.14 35.49
N HIS A 529 10.76 10.30 35.87
CA HIS A 529 10.80 10.72 37.26
C HIS A 529 9.40 10.72 37.89
N ILE A 530 8.42 11.36 37.28
CA ILE A 530 7.04 11.43 37.80
C ILE A 530 6.39 10.06 37.90
N LEU A 531 6.47 9.25 36.83
CA LEU A 531 5.75 7.96 36.77
C LEU A 531 6.46 6.84 37.54
N ILE A 532 7.77 6.89 37.75
CA ILE A 532 8.56 5.79 38.32
C ILE A 532 9.34 6.23 39.56
N ASP A 533 10.13 7.29 39.48
CA ASP A 533 11.22 7.52 40.43
C ASP A 533 10.81 8.47 41.59
N CYS A 534 9.94 9.47 41.35
CA CYS A 534 9.64 10.52 42.32
C CYS A 534 9.12 9.97 43.64
N LEU A 535 9.80 10.28 44.74
CA LEU A 535 9.45 9.82 46.08
C LEU A 535 8.13 10.44 46.59
N TYR A 536 7.86 11.69 46.25
CA TYR A 536 6.63 12.37 46.64
C TYR A 536 5.37 11.59 46.18
N PHE A 537 5.37 11.06 44.97
CA PHE A 537 4.24 10.32 44.43
C PHE A 537 4.26 8.83 44.76
N ARG A 538 5.24 8.30 45.50
CA ARG A 538 5.40 6.87 45.80
C ARG A 538 4.14 6.26 46.39
N ARG A 539 3.52 6.91 47.40
CA ARG A 539 2.33 6.40 48.11
C ARG A 539 1.09 6.38 47.23
N ILE A 540 0.93 7.37 46.35
CA ILE A 540 -0.20 7.41 45.39
C ILE A 540 0.02 6.36 44.32
N ARG A 541 1.22 6.28 43.77
CA ARG A 541 1.61 5.37 42.68
C ARG A 541 1.39 3.91 43.07
N SER A 542 1.78 3.49 44.25
CA SER A 542 1.64 2.10 44.75
C SER A 542 0.20 1.58 44.82
N ARG A 543 -0.80 2.45 44.75
CA ARG A 543 -2.22 2.07 44.69
C ARG A 543 -2.66 1.61 43.31
N TYR A 544 -1.95 2.01 42.26
CA TYR A 544 -2.33 1.77 40.86
C TYR A 544 -1.41 0.80 40.17
N TYR A 545 -0.09 0.90 40.41
CA TYR A 545 0.89 0.03 39.80
C TYR A 545 2.20 -0.03 40.58
N SER A 546 2.95 -1.10 40.31
CA SER A 546 4.31 -1.30 40.82
C SER A 546 5.20 -1.64 39.63
N ALA A 547 5.77 -0.62 38.95
CA ALA A 547 6.61 -0.75 37.79
C ALA A 547 8.01 -0.23 38.09
N GLN A 548 9.03 -0.94 37.55
CA GLN A 548 10.44 -0.58 37.73
C GLN A 548 10.97 0.32 36.61
N SER A 549 10.26 0.39 35.48
CA SER A 549 10.62 1.22 34.33
C SER A 549 9.39 1.69 33.57
N LEU A 550 9.56 2.73 32.73
CA LEU A 550 8.48 3.16 31.83
C LEU A 550 8.03 2.05 30.88
N LYS A 551 8.97 1.24 30.41
CA LYS A 551 8.65 0.11 29.53
C LYS A 551 7.78 -0.92 30.26
N ASP A 552 8.18 -1.31 31.46
CA ASP A 552 7.41 -2.21 32.32
C ASP A 552 6.00 -1.67 32.62
N LEU A 553 5.89 -0.35 32.90
CA LEU A 553 4.61 0.31 33.12
C LEU A 553 3.68 0.24 31.91
N PHE A 554 4.15 0.63 30.72
CA PHE A 554 3.30 0.67 29.53
C PHE A 554 3.04 -0.71 28.87
N ASP A 555 3.88 -1.71 29.13
CA ASP A 555 3.70 -3.07 28.62
C ASP A 555 2.76 -3.90 29.50
N ARG A 556 2.78 -3.73 30.86
CA ARG A 556 2.07 -4.59 31.81
C ARG A 556 0.76 -4.02 32.34
N TYR A 557 0.66 -2.68 32.42
CA TYR A 557 -0.50 -2.04 33.04
C TYR A 557 -1.41 -1.38 32.01
N PRO A 558 -2.74 -1.61 32.07
CA PRO A 558 -3.69 -0.89 31.25
C PRO A 558 -3.58 0.63 31.43
N PRO A 559 -3.65 1.43 30.35
CA PRO A 559 -3.51 2.89 30.41
C PRO A 559 -4.43 3.59 31.41
N LYS A 560 -5.59 3.02 31.71
CA LYS A 560 -6.52 3.56 32.73
C LYS A 560 -5.88 3.72 34.10
N TYR A 561 -4.99 2.82 34.49
CA TYR A 561 -4.32 2.93 35.82
C TYR A 561 -3.33 4.10 35.84
N ILE A 562 -2.67 4.36 34.73
CA ILE A 562 -1.79 5.52 34.58
C ILE A 562 -2.62 6.81 34.67
N ILE A 563 -3.76 6.85 33.99
CA ILE A 563 -4.68 8.00 34.02
C ILE A 563 -5.21 8.25 35.43
N GLU A 564 -5.63 7.21 36.15
CA GLU A 564 -6.14 7.37 37.53
C GLU A 564 -5.02 7.84 38.47
N PHE A 565 -3.81 7.32 38.36
CA PHE A 565 -2.65 7.87 39.06
C PHE A 565 -2.46 9.37 38.78
N ILE A 566 -2.46 9.78 37.50
CA ILE A 566 -2.28 11.17 37.09
C ILE A 566 -3.39 12.07 37.66
N LYS A 567 -4.64 11.60 37.71
CA LYS A 567 -5.75 12.33 38.32
C LYS A 567 -5.56 12.51 39.82
N GLN A 568 -5.24 11.42 40.55
CA GLN A 568 -5.03 11.46 41.99
C GLN A 568 -3.78 12.25 42.40
N ALA A 569 -2.78 12.27 41.57
CA ALA A 569 -1.58 13.09 41.76
C ALA A 569 -1.81 14.60 41.49
N GLY A 570 -3.01 14.99 41.02
CA GLY A 570 -3.31 16.38 40.67
C GLY A 570 -2.66 16.87 39.34
N LEU A 571 -2.10 15.96 38.56
CA LEU A 571 -1.30 16.28 37.36
C LEU A 571 -2.12 16.30 36.06
N TYR A 572 -3.39 15.91 36.10
CA TYR A 572 -4.24 15.66 34.92
C TYR A 572 -4.38 16.87 33.98
N ASN A 573 -4.42 18.07 34.52
CA ASN A 573 -4.52 19.30 33.74
C ASN A 573 -3.15 19.94 33.42
N LEU A 574 -2.08 19.40 33.98
CA LEU A 574 -0.71 19.87 33.76
C LEU A 574 0.04 19.11 32.66
N ILE A 575 -0.49 17.98 32.20
CA ILE A 575 0.05 17.16 31.13
C ILE A 575 -0.62 17.50 29.80
#